data_18a957ba57618e059fdd39bce6d73ba9
#
_entry.id   18a957ba57618e059fdd39bce6d73ba9
#
_cell.length_a   1.000
_cell.length_b   1.000
_cell.length_c   1.000
_cell.angle_alpha   90.00
_cell.angle_beta   90.00
_cell.angle_gamma   90.00
#
_symmetry.space_group_name_H-M   'P 1'
#
loop_
_entity.id
_entity.type
_entity.pdbx_description
1 polymer ?
#
loop_
_entity_poly.entity_id
_entity_poly.type
_entity_poly.pdbx_seq_one_letter_code
_entity_poly.pdbx_strand_id
1 'polypeptide(L)'
;MWQPAGALGMTTEQRDQLENWIRAPSTPQKIVLRARICLLAYQGLPNSRIAHELKTSRPTVLLWRQHFVNSGVAGLEHEPPRKASSRRTEADQIKAVVEATLHTKPLDATHWSCRTLAAKIGVSHMTIARIWDSHGLQPHRVRNFKLSRDKQFVEKLTDVVGLYLNPPDKALVLCVDEKSQIQALDRTQPGLPIKKGRCGTMTHDYVRHGTTTLFAALNVLDGTVIGSCFDRHRHDEFLKFLRQVDRDTPDGMNLHLIVDNYCTHQHPKVKQWISRHKRFHLHFIPTSSSWLNLVERWFGEITRKRIRRGVFKSVEELIEAIQSYIKINNPNPKPFVWTKRVDEILEKVNRCKASTVTAH
;
A
#
# COMPACT_ATOMS: atom_id res chain seq x y z
N MET A 1 -30.45 -36.91 40.06
CA MET A 1 -31.16 -37.86 39.17
C MET A 1 -31.43 -37.19 37.82
N TRP A 2 -31.00 -37.77 36.73
CA TRP A 2 -31.19 -37.26 35.39
C TRP A 2 -32.60 -37.56 34.92
N GLN A 3 -33.48 -36.56 34.79
CA GLN A 3 -34.82 -36.80 34.22
C GLN A 3 -34.68 -36.89 32.69
N PRO A 4 -35.24 -37.93 32.07
CA PRO A 4 -35.37 -37.98 30.61
C PRO A 4 -36.20 -36.80 30.11
N ALA A 5 -35.80 -36.19 29.03
CA ALA A 5 -36.57 -35.11 28.45
C ALA A 5 -37.96 -35.62 28.07
N GLY A 6 -39.02 -35.04 28.64
CA GLY A 6 -40.38 -35.41 28.36
C GLY A 6 -40.74 -35.32 26.86
N ALA A 7 -41.79 -36.00 26.45
CA ALA A 7 -42.31 -35.90 25.09
C ALA A 7 -42.62 -34.43 24.75
N LEU A 8 -42.33 -34.02 23.52
CA LEU A 8 -42.63 -32.66 23.06
C LEU A 8 -44.11 -32.48 22.80
N GLY A 9 -44.77 -31.51 23.43
CA GLY A 9 -46.18 -31.22 23.15
C GLY A 9 -46.32 -30.61 21.74
N MET A 10 -47.29 -31.12 20.95
CA MET A 10 -47.52 -30.64 19.56
C MET A 10 -48.98 -30.77 19.20
N THR A 11 -49.57 -29.78 18.50
CA THR A 11 -50.90 -29.86 17.94
C THR A 11 -50.91 -30.70 16.66
N THR A 12 -52.10 -31.19 16.25
CA THR A 12 -52.24 -31.92 14.98
C THR A 12 -51.79 -31.09 13.78
N GLU A 13 -52.19 -29.82 13.74
CA GLU A 13 -51.78 -28.88 12.68
C GLU A 13 -50.29 -28.71 12.59
N GLN A 14 -49.60 -28.52 13.73
CA GLN A 14 -48.15 -28.41 13.78
C GLN A 14 -47.45 -29.68 13.29
N ARG A 15 -47.97 -30.85 13.66
CA ARG A 15 -47.44 -32.12 13.18
C ARG A 15 -47.56 -32.25 11.67
N ASP A 16 -48.75 -31.98 11.14
CA ASP A 16 -49.01 -32.09 9.72
C ASP A 16 -48.12 -31.12 8.89
N GLN A 17 -47.91 -29.93 9.42
CA GLN A 17 -46.99 -28.98 8.81
C GLN A 17 -45.55 -29.48 8.79
N LEU A 18 -45.02 -30.05 9.88
CA LEU A 18 -43.66 -30.61 9.93
C LEU A 18 -43.52 -31.85 9.03
N GLU A 19 -44.56 -32.68 8.93
CA GLU A 19 -44.56 -33.83 8.02
C GLU A 19 -44.56 -33.37 6.54
N ASN A 20 -45.33 -32.31 6.21
CA ASN A 20 -45.33 -31.72 4.90
C ASN A 20 -43.93 -31.15 4.51
N TRP A 21 -43.24 -30.51 5.44
CA TRP A 21 -41.87 -30.07 5.21
C TRP A 21 -40.90 -31.22 4.91
N ILE A 22 -41.07 -32.37 5.54
CA ILE A 22 -40.24 -33.54 5.28
C ILE A 22 -40.53 -34.17 3.92
N ARG A 23 -41.79 -34.13 3.45
CA ARG A 23 -42.22 -34.71 2.18
C ARG A 23 -41.92 -33.82 0.98
N ALA A 24 -41.94 -32.50 1.17
CA ALA A 24 -41.77 -31.56 0.10
C ALA A 24 -40.29 -31.48 -0.35
N PRO A 25 -39.96 -31.80 -1.62
CA PRO A 25 -38.59 -31.79 -2.12
C PRO A 25 -37.96 -30.40 -2.16
N SER A 26 -38.75 -29.33 -2.14
CA SER A 26 -38.32 -27.93 -2.12
C SER A 26 -37.88 -27.45 -0.73
N THR A 27 -38.12 -28.20 0.33
CA THR A 27 -37.75 -27.79 1.70
C THR A 27 -36.26 -27.89 1.92
N PRO A 28 -35.61 -26.81 2.38
CA PRO A 28 -34.16 -26.84 2.69
C PRO A 28 -33.82 -27.94 3.70
N GLN A 29 -32.75 -28.70 3.44
CA GLN A 29 -32.33 -29.86 4.28
C GLN A 29 -32.17 -29.51 5.76
N LYS A 30 -31.75 -28.29 6.08
CA LYS A 30 -31.65 -27.80 7.46
C LYS A 30 -33.00 -27.73 8.16
N ILE A 31 -34.07 -27.36 7.44
CA ILE A 31 -35.44 -27.30 7.99
C ILE A 31 -36.00 -28.72 8.14
N VAL A 32 -35.73 -29.59 7.18
CA VAL A 32 -36.09 -31.02 7.26
C VAL A 32 -35.47 -31.68 8.49
N LEU A 33 -34.20 -31.40 8.75
CA LEU A 33 -33.52 -31.92 9.96
C LEU A 33 -34.19 -31.43 11.24
N ARG A 34 -34.53 -30.14 11.33
CA ARG A 34 -35.21 -29.54 12.49
C ARG A 34 -36.60 -30.12 12.69
N ALA A 35 -37.35 -30.31 11.62
CA ALA A 35 -38.68 -30.95 11.66
C ALA A 35 -38.59 -32.39 12.15
N ARG A 36 -37.63 -33.19 11.67
CA ARG A 36 -37.38 -34.59 12.15
C ARG A 36 -37.04 -34.62 13.61
N ILE A 37 -36.20 -33.69 14.09
CA ILE A 37 -35.85 -33.62 15.54
C ILE A 37 -37.14 -33.44 16.38
N CYS A 38 -38.02 -32.53 15.99
CA CYS A 38 -39.23 -32.22 16.72
C CYS A 38 -40.23 -33.40 16.69
N LEU A 39 -40.42 -34.06 15.50
CA LEU A 39 -41.30 -35.21 15.39
C LEU A 39 -40.83 -36.43 16.21
N LEU A 40 -39.52 -36.75 16.19
CA LEU A 40 -38.98 -37.82 17.01
C LEU A 40 -39.06 -37.48 18.50
N ALA A 41 -38.93 -36.22 18.87
CA ALA A 41 -39.11 -35.76 20.24
C ALA A 41 -40.56 -35.81 20.68
N TYR A 42 -41.55 -35.59 19.79
CA TYR A 42 -42.98 -35.78 20.01
C TYR A 42 -43.30 -37.27 20.27
N GLN A 43 -42.64 -38.20 19.54
CA GLN A 43 -42.78 -39.64 19.75
C GLN A 43 -42.11 -40.12 21.06
N GLY A 44 -41.55 -39.22 21.86
CA GLY A 44 -40.98 -39.56 23.18
C GLY A 44 -39.55 -40.09 23.12
N LEU A 45 -38.86 -40.04 21.97
CA LEU A 45 -37.47 -40.48 21.90
C LEU A 45 -36.55 -39.60 22.76
N PRO A 46 -35.58 -40.17 23.48
CA PRO A 46 -34.60 -39.39 24.24
C PRO A 46 -33.64 -38.66 23.31
N ASN A 47 -33.19 -37.48 23.74
CA ASN A 47 -32.32 -36.60 22.93
C ASN A 47 -31.05 -37.25 22.40
N SER A 48 -30.46 -38.21 23.17
CA SER A 48 -29.27 -38.97 22.73
C SER A 48 -29.57 -39.89 21.56
N ARG A 49 -30.76 -40.54 21.57
CA ARG A 49 -31.20 -41.43 20.50
C ARG A 49 -31.54 -40.64 19.22
N ILE A 50 -32.24 -39.49 19.36
CA ILE A 50 -32.52 -38.57 18.24
C ILE A 50 -31.21 -38.10 17.62
N ALA A 51 -30.23 -37.71 18.41
CA ALA A 51 -28.94 -37.27 17.93
C ALA A 51 -28.20 -38.35 17.13
N HIS A 52 -28.23 -39.60 17.64
CA HIS A 52 -27.62 -40.73 16.94
C HIS A 52 -28.33 -41.06 15.62
N GLU A 53 -29.66 -41.15 15.64
CA GLU A 53 -30.48 -41.50 14.48
C GLU A 53 -30.35 -40.47 13.33
N LEU A 54 -30.35 -39.20 13.69
CA LEU A 54 -30.23 -38.10 12.71
C LEU A 54 -28.78 -37.65 12.42
N LYS A 55 -27.78 -38.38 12.94
CA LYS A 55 -26.36 -38.09 12.79
C LYS A 55 -26.02 -36.62 13.12
N THR A 56 -26.58 -36.13 14.22
CA THR A 56 -26.35 -34.75 14.70
C THR A 56 -25.84 -34.74 16.14
N SER A 57 -25.55 -33.56 16.70
CA SER A 57 -25.10 -33.46 18.09
C SER A 57 -26.29 -33.31 19.05
N ARG A 58 -26.12 -33.83 20.28
CA ARG A 58 -27.13 -33.67 21.35
C ARG A 58 -27.44 -32.19 21.67
N PRO A 59 -26.46 -31.25 21.70
CA PRO A 59 -26.76 -29.84 21.84
C PRO A 59 -27.67 -29.28 20.72
N THR A 60 -27.50 -29.75 19.48
CA THR A 60 -28.35 -29.37 18.35
C THR A 60 -29.79 -29.82 18.55
N VAL A 61 -29.99 -31.05 19.05
CA VAL A 61 -31.34 -31.54 19.36
C VAL A 61 -32.00 -30.71 20.45
N LEU A 62 -31.27 -30.42 21.54
CA LEU A 62 -31.78 -29.57 22.63
C LEU A 62 -32.13 -28.15 22.13
N LEU A 63 -31.28 -27.57 21.29
CA LEU A 63 -31.50 -26.24 20.70
C LEU A 63 -32.84 -26.17 19.96
N TRP A 64 -33.07 -27.10 19.02
CA TRP A 64 -34.26 -27.03 18.16
C TRP A 64 -35.53 -27.46 18.90
N ARG A 65 -35.45 -28.34 19.87
CA ARG A 65 -36.57 -28.61 20.80
C ARG A 65 -36.96 -27.36 21.57
N GLN A 66 -36.00 -26.62 22.10
CA GLN A 66 -36.26 -25.37 22.83
C GLN A 66 -36.86 -24.29 21.91
N HIS A 67 -36.37 -24.19 20.68
CA HIS A 67 -36.93 -23.25 19.69
C HIS A 67 -38.37 -23.57 19.35
N PHE A 68 -38.69 -24.86 19.21
CA PHE A 68 -40.08 -25.30 18.98
C PHE A 68 -40.99 -25.00 20.17
N VAL A 69 -40.53 -25.28 21.41
CA VAL A 69 -41.27 -24.95 22.62
C VAL A 69 -41.56 -23.47 22.75
N ASN A 70 -40.60 -22.62 22.41
CA ASN A 70 -40.74 -21.17 22.57
C ASN A 70 -41.57 -20.51 21.46
N SER A 71 -41.50 -20.99 20.23
CA SER A 71 -42.02 -20.29 19.06
C SER A 71 -42.78 -21.20 18.06
N GLY A 72 -43.05 -22.44 18.43
CA GLY A 72 -43.72 -23.40 17.55
C GLY A 72 -42.98 -23.67 16.25
N VAL A 73 -43.71 -23.91 15.18
CA VAL A 73 -43.16 -24.19 13.83
C VAL A 73 -42.31 -23.02 13.31
N ALA A 74 -42.77 -21.78 13.53
CA ALA A 74 -42.04 -20.59 13.11
C ALA A 74 -40.62 -20.50 13.70
N GLY A 75 -40.40 -21.07 14.90
CA GLY A 75 -39.07 -21.14 15.52
C GLY A 75 -38.07 -22.05 14.80
N LEU A 76 -38.52 -22.87 13.85
CA LEU A 76 -37.68 -23.77 13.07
C LEU A 76 -37.26 -23.17 11.71
N GLU A 77 -37.89 -22.14 11.23
CA GLU A 77 -37.63 -21.54 9.93
C GLU A 77 -36.34 -20.73 9.91
N HIS A 78 -36.10 -19.98 11.00
CA HIS A 78 -34.97 -19.09 11.09
C HIS A 78 -33.92 -19.54 12.11
N GLU A 79 -32.66 -19.27 11.81
CA GLU A 79 -31.61 -19.43 12.81
C GLU A 79 -31.62 -18.23 13.76
N PRO A 80 -31.52 -18.45 15.08
CA PRO A 80 -31.35 -17.35 15.98
C PRO A 80 -30.11 -16.56 15.60
N PRO A 81 -30.14 -15.22 15.64
CA PRO A 81 -28.97 -14.43 15.39
C PRO A 81 -27.87 -14.91 16.37
N ARG A 82 -26.66 -15.15 15.82
CA ARG A 82 -25.52 -15.50 16.67
C ARG A 82 -25.43 -14.40 17.73
N LYS A 83 -25.40 -14.77 19.01
CA LYS A 83 -25.16 -13.82 20.09
C LYS A 83 -23.93 -12.99 19.71
N ALA A 84 -24.15 -11.70 19.52
CA ALA A 84 -23.04 -10.77 19.31
C ALA A 84 -22.03 -11.05 20.43
N SER A 85 -20.79 -11.35 20.07
CA SER A 85 -19.76 -11.65 21.06
C SER A 85 -19.80 -10.52 22.09
N SER A 86 -19.91 -10.84 23.36
CA SER A 86 -19.95 -9.91 24.49
C SER A 86 -18.68 -9.04 24.63
N ARG A 87 -17.77 -9.15 23.68
CA ARG A 87 -16.53 -8.39 23.57
C ARG A 87 -16.67 -7.21 22.60
N ARG A 88 -17.74 -6.44 22.70
CA ARG A 88 -17.80 -5.14 22.07
C ARG A 88 -16.83 -4.24 22.82
N THR A 89 -15.76 -3.79 22.14
CA THR A 89 -14.81 -2.86 22.73
C THR A 89 -15.57 -1.60 23.14
N GLU A 90 -15.54 -1.22 24.40
CA GLU A 90 -16.23 -0.07 24.93
C GLU A 90 -15.64 1.22 24.32
N ALA A 91 -16.48 2.25 24.15
CA ALA A 91 -16.05 3.54 23.57
C ALA A 91 -14.87 4.15 24.32
N ASP A 92 -14.85 4.02 25.66
CA ASP A 92 -13.77 4.52 26.50
C ASP A 92 -12.44 3.77 26.26
N GLN A 93 -12.50 2.46 25.99
CA GLN A 93 -11.30 1.71 25.62
C GLN A 93 -10.74 2.12 24.27
N ILE A 94 -11.62 2.41 23.28
CA ILE A 94 -11.21 2.93 21.98
C ILE A 94 -10.51 4.27 22.15
N LYS A 95 -11.11 5.18 22.92
CA LYS A 95 -10.55 6.49 23.24
C LYS A 95 -9.18 6.35 23.92
N ALA A 96 -9.06 5.50 24.93
CA ALA A 96 -7.79 5.26 25.63
C ALA A 96 -6.69 4.72 24.68
N VAL A 97 -7.02 3.83 23.75
CA VAL A 97 -6.07 3.32 22.75
C VAL A 97 -5.60 4.45 21.82
N VAL A 98 -6.51 5.28 21.31
CA VAL A 98 -6.18 6.39 20.41
C VAL A 98 -5.31 7.42 21.13
N GLU A 99 -5.72 7.86 22.34
CA GLU A 99 -4.98 8.82 23.17
C GLU A 99 -3.57 8.31 23.51
N ALA A 100 -3.47 7.06 23.97
CA ALA A 100 -2.17 6.48 24.28
C ALA A 100 -1.26 6.39 23.04
N THR A 101 -1.84 6.05 21.87
CA THR A 101 -1.07 5.97 20.61
C THR A 101 -0.53 7.30 20.15
N LEU A 102 -1.34 8.38 20.26
CA LEU A 102 -1.00 9.70 19.75
C LEU A 102 -0.08 10.49 20.70
N HIS A 103 -0.30 10.38 22.01
CA HIS A 103 0.30 11.28 22.99
C HIS A 103 1.29 10.61 23.94
N THR A 104 1.48 9.30 23.89
CA THR A 104 2.43 8.59 24.75
C THR A 104 3.38 7.69 23.97
N LYS A 105 4.49 7.32 24.63
CA LYS A 105 5.47 6.36 24.08
C LYS A 105 5.76 5.27 25.12
N PRO A 106 6.15 4.06 24.71
CA PRO A 106 6.72 3.08 25.62
C PRO A 106 8.07 3.57 26.15
N LEU A 107 8.50 3.07 27.30
CA LEU A 107 9.78 3.47 27.93
C LEU A 107 10.99 2.94 27.15
N ASP A 108 10.85 1.82 26.50
CA ASP A 108 11.90 1.04 25.84
C ASP A 108 11.86 1.13 24.30
N ALA A 109 10.95 1.92 23.73
CA ALA A 109 10.81 2.04 22.28
C ALA A 109 10.33 3.43 21.84
N THR A 110 10.54 3.74 20.56
CA THR A 110 10.13 5.03 19.97
C THR A 110 8.65 5.11 19.64
N HIS A 111 7.95 3.98 19.55
CA HIS A 111 6.53 3.89 19.20
C HIS A 111 5.89 2.63 19.77
N TRP A 112 4.57 2.65 19.90
CA TRP A 112 3.79 1.50 20.34
C TRP A 112 3.71 0.43 19.25
N SER A 113 3.89 -0.83 19.63
CA SER A 113 3.43 -1.99 18.86
C SER A 113 2.05 -2.42 19.33
N CYS A 114 1.32 -3.19 18.50
CA CYS A 114 0.03 -3.74 18.94
C CYS A 114 0.13 -4.56 20.23
N ARG A 115 1.24 -5.27 20.43
CA ARG A 115 1.45 -6.13 21.62
C ARG A 115 1.77 -5.30 22.86
N THR A 116 2.67 -4.31 22.75
CA THR A 116 3.07 -3.49 23.90
C THR A 116 1.93 -2.59 24.38
N LEU A 117 1.15 -2.01 23.45
CA LEU A 117 -0.01 -1.21 23.82
C LEU A 117 -1.15 -2.07 24.38
N ALA A 118 -1.34 -3.28 23.85
CA ALA A 118 -2.31 -4.23 24.36
C ALA A 118 -2.04 -4.61 25.82
N ALA A 119 -0.79 -4.90 26.14
CA ALA A 119 -0.35 -5.18 27.50
C ALA A 119 -0.60 -4.00 28.46
N LYS A 120 -0.34 -2.76 28.01
CA LYS A 120 -0.55 -1.54 28.81
C LYS A 120 -2.04 -1.27 29.10
N ILE A 121 -2.92 -1.48 28.11
CA ILE A 121 -4.35 -1.12 28.23
C ILE A 121 -5.21 -2.31 28.72
N GLY A 122 -4.69 -3.55 28.67
CA GLY A 122 -5.45 -4.73 29.11
C GLY A 122 -6.43 -5.27 28.06
N VAL A 123 -6.16 -5.05 26.76
CA VAL A 123 -6.98 -5.56 25.65
C VAL A 123 -6.18 -6.51 24.78
N SER A 124 -6.84 -7.23 23.83
CA SER A 124 -6.11 -8.09 22.91
C SER A 124 -5.34 -7.27 21.85
N HIS A 125 -4.19 -7.77 21.39
CA HIS A 125 -3.42 -7.13 20.32
C HIS A 125 -4.21 -7.00 19.00
N MET A 126 -5.15 -7.92 18.75
CA MET A 126 -6.05 -7.85 17.60
C MET A 126 -7.08 -6.72 17.76
N THR A 127 -7.48 -6.38 18.99
CA THR A 127 -8.33 -5.23 19.28
C THR A 127 -7.59 -3.93 18.96
N ILE A 128 -6.32 -3.82 19.38
CA ILE A 128 -5.47 -2.66 19.04
C ILE A 128 -5.32 -2.53 17.52
N ALA A 129 -5.01 -3.63 16.81
CA ALA A 129 -4.85 -3.60 15.36
C ALA A 129 -6.12 -3.10 14.65
N ARG A 130 -7.32 -3.57 15.05
CA ARG A 130 -8.61 -3.11 14.50
C ARG A 130 -8.89 -1.64 14.78
N ILE A 131 -8.59 -1.16 16.00
CA ILE A 131 -8.75 0.25 16.35
C ILE A 131 -7.80 1.11 15.52
N TRP A 132 -6.54 0.73 15.40
CA TRP A 132 -5.58 1.46 14.58
C TRP A 132 -5.98 1.51 13.10
N ASP A 133 -6.47 0.40 12.55
CA ASP A 133 -6.94 0.35 11.17
C ASP A 133 -8.16 1.27 10.95
N SER A 134 -9.17 1.18 11.83
CA SER A 134 -10.38 2.01 11.74
C SER A 134 -10.13 3.51 11.93
N HIS A 135 -9.05 3.91 12.64
CA HIS A 135 -8.66 5.30 12.84
C HIS A 135 -7.48 5.73 11.95
N GLY A 136 -7.02 4.88 11.03
CA GLY A 136 -5.88 5.18 10.14
C GLY A 136 -4.55 5.37 10.86
N LEU A 137 -4.38 4.85 12.07
CA LEU A 137 -3.17 4.99 12.88
C LEU A 137 -2.11 3.96 12.47
N GLN A 138 -0.90 4.43 12.18
CA GLN A 138 0.22 3.60 11.73
C GLN A 138 1.51 3.96 12.49
N PRO A 139 1.62 3.70 13.81
CA PRO A 139 2.76 4.15 14.63
C PRO A 139 4.11 3.62 14.16
N HIS A 140 4.13 2.45 13.51
CA HIS A 140 5.32 1.81 12.96
C HIS A 140 5.83 2.44 11.65
N ARG A 141 5.09 3.40 11.08
CA ARG A 141 5.46 4.07 9.83
C ARG A 141 5.89 5.50 10.09
N VAL A 142 7.09 5.82 9.65
CA VAL A 142 7.61 7.19 9.65
C VAL A 142 7.74 7.63 8.20
N ARG A 143 7.19 8.80 7.87
CA ARG A 143 7.42 9.46 6.60
C ARG A 143 8.26 10.70 6.85
N ASN A 144 9.42 10.73 6.22
CA ASN A 144 10.29 11.89 6.28
C ASN A 144 9.72 13.00 5.39
N PHE A 145 9.73 14.21 5.87
CA PHE A 145 9.45 15.40 5.09
C PHE A 145 10.43 16.50 5.47
N LYS A 146 10.68 17.41 4.55
CA LYS A 146 11.45 18.63 4.79
C LYS A 146 10.69 19.79 4.18
N LEU A 147 10.42 20.81 4.98
CA LEU A 147 9.83 22.05 4.49
C LEU A 147 10.91 22.85 3.75
N SER A 148 10.57 23.30 2.57
CA SER A 148 11.44 24.18 1.79
C SER A 148 11.62 25.53 2.50
N ARG A 149 12.85 26.02 2.49
CA ARG A 149 13.20 27.39 2.91
C ARG A 149 13.49 28.30 1.72
N ASP A 150 13.15 27.86 0.52
CA ASP A 150 13.34 28.63 -0.72
C ASP A 150 12.48 29.89 -0.69
N LYS A 151 13.08 31.05 -0.85
CA LYS A 151 12.35 32.35 -0.91
C LYS A 151 11.43 32.44 -2.12
N GLN A 152 11.78 31.76 -3.22
CA GLN A 152 11.01 31.71 -4.46
C GLN A 152 10.14 30.44 -4.55
N PHE A 153 9.76 29.85 -3.39
CA PHE A 153 9.05 28.56 -3.37
C PHE A 153 7.76 28.60 -4.20
N VAL A 154 6.93 29.63 -4.02
CA VAL A 154 5.64 29.74 -4.72
C VAL A 154 5.83 29.93 -6.22
N GLU A 155 6.74 30.79 -6.61
CA GLU A 155 7.04 31.09 -8.01
C GLU A 155 7.52 29.83 -8.75
N LYS A 156 8.55 29.16 -8.23
CA LYS A 156 9.08 27.92 -8.82
C LYS A 156 8.08 26.77 -8.81
N LEU A 157 7.26 26.65 -7.74
CA LEU A 157 6.19 25.68 -7.68
C LEU A 157 5.15 25.92 -8.78
N THR A 158 4.75 27.18 -8.97
CA THR A 158 3.75 27.55 -9.98
C THR A 158 4.28 27.29 -11.39
N ASP A 159 5.53 27.63 -11.65
CA ASP A 159 6.19 27.39 -12.93
C ASP A 159 6.21 25.89 -13.28
N VAL A 160 6.74 25.06 -12.38
CA VAL A 160 6.87 23.61 -12.62
C VAL A 160 5.52 22.90 -12.71
N VAL A 161 4.57 23.22 -11.82
CA VAL A 161 3.23 22.62 -11.86
C VAL A 161 2.46 23.09 -13.10
N GLY A 162 2.69 24.33 -13.53
CA GLY A 162 2.16 24.88 -14.79
C GLY A 162 2.58 24.03 -15.99
N LEU A 163 3.87 23.68 -16.09
CA LEU A 163 4.39 22.82 -17.15
C LEU A 163 3.79 21.40 -17.14
N TYR A 164 3.46 20.87 -15.98
CA TYR A 164 2.83 19.55 -15.86
C TYR A 164 1.36 19.53 -16.28
N LEU A 165 0.63 20.58 -15.94
CA LEU A 165 -0.81 20.67 -16.21
C LEU A 165 -1.13 21.23 -17.59
N ASN A 166 -0.30 22.15 -18.08
CA ASN A 166 -0.48 22.87 -19.35
C ASN A 166 0.88 23.01 -20.06
N PRO A 167 1.42 21.91 -20.62
CA PRO A 167 2.68 21.97 -21.36
C PRO A 167 2.54 22.91 -22.58
N PRO A 168 3.58 23.70 -22.92
CA PRO A 168 3.54 24.58 -24.08
C PRO A 168 3.41 23.80 -25.41
N ASP A 169 2.76 24.39 -26.39
CA ASP A 169 2.69 23.83 -27.74
C ASP A 169 4.08 23.70 -28.36
N LYS A 170 4.31 22.64 -29.15
CA LYS A 170 5.59 22.36 -29.83
C LYS A 170 6.78 22.33 -28.86
N ALA A 171 6.57 21.81 -27.64
CA ALA A 171 7.59 21.65 -26.62
C ALA A 171 7.60 20.27 -26.03
N LEU A 172 8.76 19.83 -25.57
CA LEU A 172 8.91 18.65 -24.70
C LEU A 172 9.21 19.12 -23.27
N VAL A 173 8.49 18.61 -22.31
CA VAL A 173 8.75 18.83 -20.89
C VAL A 173 9.49 17.60 -20.36
N LEU A 174 10.74 17.78 -19.98
CA LEU A 174 11.65 16.75 -19.53
C LEU A 174 11.99 16.94 -18.05
N CYS A 175 11.75 15.94 -17.22
CA CYS A 175 12.25 15.91 -15.85
C CYS A 175 13.67 15.33 -15.87
N VAL A 176 14.65 16.12 -15.47
CA VAL A 176 16.07 15.76 -15.56
C VAL A 176 16.68 15.71 -14.16
N ASP A 177 17.43 14.65 -13.89
CA ASP A 177 18.16 14.47 -12.62
C ASP A 177 19.24 13.39 -12.76
N GLU A 178 20.08 13.24 -11.73
CA GLU A 178 21.06 12.18 -11.65
C GLU A 178 20.87 11.27 -10.42
N LYS A 179 20.88 9.98 -10.69
CA LYS A 179 21.01 8.95 -9.65
C LYS A 179 22.47 8.60 -9.47
N SER A 180 23.10 9.25 -8.52
CA SER A 180 24.53 9.08 -8.23
C SER A 180 24.82 7.79 -7.46
N GLN A 181 26.08 7.31 -7.59
CA GLN A 181 26.66 6.21 -6.79
C GLN A 181 25.82 4.91 -6.78
N ILE A 182 25.32 4.51 -7.93
CA ILE A 182 24.67 3.20 -8.08
C ILE A 182 25.78 2.14 -8.00
N GLN A 183 25.68 1.24 -7.02
CA GLN A 183 26.73 0.25 -6.73
C GLN A 183 26.55 -1.03 -7.54
N ALA A 184 27.60 -1.53 -8.17
CA ALA A 184 27.68 -2.87 -8.70
C ALA A 184 27.95 -3.84 -7.54
N LEU A 185 26.89 -4.54 -7.11
CA LEU A 185 26.95 -5.47 -5.98
C LEU A 185 26.89 -6.91 -6.48
N ASP A 186 27.93 -7.67 -6.17
CA ASP A 186 27.96 -9.14 -6.35
C ASP A 186 27.70 -9.82 -5.01
N ARG A 187 26.84 -10.83 -4.97
CA ARG A 187 26.54 -11.59 -3.76
C ARG A 187 27.58 -12.68 -3.57
N THR A 188 28.10 -12.81 -2.34
CA THR A 188 29.13 -13.81 -2.03
C THR A 188 28.64 -15.26 -2.17
N GLN A 189 27.31 -15.45 -2.13
CA GLN A 189 26.68 -16.76 -2.29
C GLN A 189 25.42 -16.66 -3.14
N PRO A 190 25.06 -17.70 -3.90
CA PRO A 190 23.79 -17.75 -4.63
C PRO A 190 22.59 -17.62 -3.70
N GLY A 191 21.57 -16.88 -4.14
CA GLY A 191 20.30 -16.80 -3.43
C GLY A 191 19.52 -18.12 -3.46
N LEU A 192 18.71 -18.36 -2.44
CA LEU A 192 17.78 -19.49 -2.44
C LEU A 192 16.49 -19.11 -3.17
N PRO A 193 16.01 -19.98 -4.08
CA PRO A 193 14.81 -19.68 -4.87
C PRO A 193 13.55 -19.63 -3.99
N ILE A 194 12.54 -18.96 -4.50
CA ILE A 194 11.21 -18.94 -3.90
C ILE A 194 10.59 -20.35 -3.93
N LYS A 195 9.96 -20.75 -2.82
CA LYS A 195 9.20 -22.00 -2.68
C LYS A 195 7.85 -21.72 -2.03
N LYS A 196 6.90 -22.67 -2.16
CA LYS A 196 5.59 -22.56 -1.47
C LYS A 196 5.79 -22.37 0.03
N GLY A 197 5.24 -21.27 0.58
CA GLY A 197 5.39 -20.92 2.00
C GLY A 197 6.73 -20.27 2.38
N ARG A 198 7.65 -20.03 1.44
CA ARG A 198 8.93 -19.34 1.69
C ARG A 198 9.22 -18.32 0.61
N CYS A 199 9.58 -17.10 1.03
CA CYS A 199 10.13 -16.09 0.10
C CYS A 199 11.53 -16.52 -0.40
N GLY A 200 11.93 -15.96 -1.56
CA GLY A 200 13.34 -16.04 -1.97
C GLY A 200 14.24 -15.34 -0.94
N THR A 201 15.40 -15.92 -0.67
CA THR A 201 16.38 -15.35 0.26
C THR A 201 17.66 -15.01 -0.47
N MET A 202 18.33 -13.97 -0.05
CA MET A 202 19.65 -13.58 -0.54
C MET A 202 20.59 -13.43 0.65
N THR A 203 21.88 -13.73 0.45
CA THR A 203 22.89 -13.44 1.45
C THR A 203 22.96 -11.91 1.73
N HIS A 204 23.25 -11.52 2.94
CA HIS A 204 23.47 -10.11 3.31
C HIS A 204 24.85 -9.62 2.87
N ASP A 205 25.81 -10.54 2.69
CA ASP A 205 27.18 -10.22 2.26
C ASP A 205 27.26 -9.96 0.76
N TYR A 206 28.08 -8.99 0.38
CA TYR A 206 28.30 -8.61 -1.01
C TYR A 206 29.73 -8.07 -1.22
N VAL A 207 30.24 -8.25 -2.44
CA VAL A 207 31.45 -7.60 -2.94
C VAL A 207 31.03 -6.37 -3.75
N ARG A 208 31.74 -5.28 -3.63
CA ARG A 208 31.52 -4.04 -4.40
C ARG A 208 32.54 -3.97 -5.53
N HIS A 209 32.05 -3.89 -6.76
CA HIS A 209 32.88 -3.79 -7.96
C HIS A 209 33.01 -2.36 -8.51
N GLY A 210 32.48 -1.38 -7.80
CA GLY A 210 32.51 0.03 -8.19
C GLY A 210 31.14 0.65 -8.27
N THR A 211 31.07 1.87 -8.78
CA THR A 211 29.84 2.66 -8.89
C THR A 211 29.72 3.33 -10.24
N THR A 212 28.49 3.62 -10.65
CA THR A 212 28.17 4.48 -11.79
C THR A 212 27.12 5.51 -11.39
N THR A 213 27.00 6.57 -12.16
CA THR A 213 25.96 7.59 -12.03
C THR A 213 25.08 7.56 -13.27
N LEU A 214 23.76 7.44 -13.10
CA LEU A 214 22.80 7.49 -14.19
C LEU A 214 22.20 8.89 -14.27
N PHE A 215 22.43 9.61 -15.37
CA PHE A 215 21.65 10.78 -15.76
C PHE A 215 20.44 10.32 -16.55
N ALA A 216 19.28 10.88 -16.25
CA ALA A 216 18.05 10.56 -16.95
C ALA A 216 17.19 11.81 -17.21
N ALA A 217 16.56 11.83 -18.38
CA ALA A 217 15.54 12.79 -18.77
C ALA A 217 14.24 12.03 -19.07
N LEU A 218 13.25 12.20 -18.20
CA LEU A 218 11.93 11.61 -18.34
C LEU A 218 11.01 12.58 -19.08
N ASN A 219 10.48 12.14 -20.21
CA ASN A 219 9.43 12.88 -20.90
C ASN A 219 8.12 12.78 -20.13
N VAL A 220 7.57 13.91 -19.73
CA VAL A 220 6.35 13.96 -18.91
C VAL A 220 5.12 13.50 -19.69
N LEU A 221 5.09 13.74 -21.00
CA LEU A 221 3.92 13.47 -21.83
C LEU A 221 3.73 11.97 -22.07
N ASP A 222 4.77 11.29 -22.50
CA ASP A 222 4.68 9.88 -22.92
C ASP A 222 5.37 8.89 -21.95
N GLY A 223 6.21 9.38 -21.04
CA GLY A 223 6.92 8.54 -20.06
C GLY A 223 8.20 7.89 -20.63
N THR A 224 8.64 8.25 -21.83
CA THR A 224 9.92 7.80 -22.38
C THR A 224 11.09 8.39 -21.61
N VAL A 225 12.21 7.69 -21.59
CA VAL A 225 13.41 8.09 -20.85
C VAL A 225 14.63 8.08 -21.75
N ILE A 226 15.33 9.19 -21.80
CA ILE A 226 16.70 9.28 -22.31
C ILE A 226 17.62 9.10 -21.10
N GLY A 227 18.57 8.17 -21.15
CA GLY A 227 19.45 7.93 -20.00
C GLY A 227 20.85 7.47 -20.42
N SER A 228 21.84 7.95 -19.66
CA SER A 228 23.26 7.55 -19.83
C SER A 228 23.97 7.42 -18.50
N CYS A 229 24.83 6.44 -18.43
CA CYS A 229 25.67 6.20 -17.26
C CYS A 229 27.04 6.85 -17.46
N PHE A 230 27.54 7.47 -16.38
CA PHE A 230 28.85 8.10 -16.31
C PHE A 230 29.53 7.75 -14.97
N ASP A 231 30.86 7.84 -14.94
CA ASP A 231 31.65 7.58 -13.73
C ASP A 231 31.47 8.66 -12.66
N ARG A 232 31.13 9.87 -13.10
CA ARG A 232 31.00 11.05 -12.25
C ARG A 232 29.72 11.83 -12.56
N HIS A 233 29.33 12.73 -11.65
CA HIS A 233 28.16 13.60 -11.80
C HIS A 233 28.55 15.09 -11.75
N ARG A 234 29.57 15.48 -12.55
CA ARG A 234 30.06 16.85 -12.67
C ARG A 234 29.39 17.58 -13.83
N HIS A 235 29.64 18.86 -13.93
CA HIS A 235 29.12 19.70 -15.01
C HIS A 235 29.55 19.23 -16.41
N ASP A 236 30.73 18.59 -16.55
CA ASP A 236 31.18 18.07 -17.84
C ASP A 236 30.35 16.85 -18.29
N GLU A 237 30.02 15.93 -17.37
CA GLU A 237 29.11 14.81 -17.64
C GLU A 237 27.70 15.29 -17.92
N PHE A 238 27.23 16.29 -17.17
CA PHE A 238 25.93 16.91 -17.43
C PHE A 238 25.86 17.57 -18.81
N LEU A 239 26.93 18.26 -19.24
CA LEU A 239 27.00 18.82 -20.61
C LEU A 239 27.01 17.73 -21.69
N LYS A 240 27.68 16.59 -21.45
CA LYS A 240 27.60 15.43 -22.38
C LYS A 240 26.18 14.91 -22.46
N PHE A 241 25.50 14.82 -21.33
CA PHE A 241 24.11 14.39 -21.27
C PHE A 241 23.16 15.37 -21.97
N LEU A 242 23.32 16.69 -21.78
CA LEU A 242 22.51 17.68 -22.48
C LEU A 242 22.69 17.59 -24.01
N ARG A 243 23.93 17.36 -24.52
CA ARG A 243 24.16 17.11 -25.93
C ARG A 243 23.49 15.84 -26.46
N GLN A 244 23.39 14.81 -25.62
CA GLN A 244 22.63 13.62 -25.96
C GLN A 244 21.13 13.93 -26.03
N VAL A 245 20.57 14.62 -25.03
CA VAL A 245 19.18 15.04 -25.06
C VAL A 245 18.87 15.89 -26.31
N ASP A 246 19.78 16.78 -26.70
CA ASP A 246 19.64 17.60 -27.89
C ASP A 246 19.54 16.74 -29.18
N ARG A 247 20.40 15.74 -29.31
CA ARG A 247 20.46 14.83 -30.46
C ARG A 247 19.28 13.84 -30.48
N ASP A 248 18.86 13.34 -29.30
CA ASP A 248 17.87 12.26 -29.17
C ASP A 248 16.42 12.81 -29.14
N THR A 249 16.23 14.15 -29.24
CA THR A 249 14.91 14.80 -29.29
C THR A 249 14.66 15.44 -30.67
N PRO A 250 13.39 15.47 -31.14
CA PRO A 250 13.05 16.04 -32.44
C PRO A 250 13.50 17.47 -32.60
N ASP A 251 14.01 17.81 -33.80
CA ASP A 251 14.34 19.18 -34.15
C ASP A 251 13.08 20.08 -34.20
N GLY A 252 13.27 21.37 -33.93
CA GLY A 252 12.20 22.37 -33.99
C GLY A 252 11.25 22.38 -32.79
N MET A 253 11.45 21.53 -31.81
CA MET A 253 10.73 21.55 -30.52
C MET A 253 11.52 22.28 -29.44
N ASN A 254 10.86 23.08 -28.62
CA ASN A 254 11.45 23.63 -27.41
C ASN A 254 11.57 22.54 -26.33
N LEU A 255 12.64 22.61 -25.57
CA LEU A 255 12.92 21.66 -24.50
C LEU A 255 12.87 22.36 -23.15
N HIS A 256 11.81 22.09 -22.38
CA HIS A 256 11.64 22.60 -21.03
C HIS A 256 12.17 21.55 -20.04
N LEU A 257 13.31 21.81 -19.41
CA LEU A 257 13.98 20.90 -18.51
C LEU A 257 13.70 21.29 -17.06
N ILE A 258 13.01 20.43 -16.34
CA ILE A 258 12.78 20.58 -14.91
C ILE A 258 13.95 19.92 -14.20
N VAL A 259 14.74 20.74 -13.49
CA VAL A 259 15.98 20.34 -12.80
C VAL A 259 15.96 20.78 -11.34
N ASP A 260 16.77 20.13 -10.50
CA ASP A 260 16.99 20.59 -9.14
C ASP A 260 18.01 21.74 -9.06
N ASN A 261 18.19 22.27 -7.84
CA ASN A 261 19.14 23.37 -7.61
C ASN A 261 20.59 22.90 -7.40
N TYR A 262 20.96 21.73 -7.87
CA TYR A 262 22.32 21.24 -7.69
C TYR A 262 23.33 22.15 -8.42
N CYS A 263 24.50 22.33 -7.79
CA CYS A 263 25.51 23.29 -8.28
C CYS A 263 25.99 22.99 -9.72
N THR A 264 25.97 21.73 -10.12
CA THR A 264 26.30 21.27 -11.48
C THR A 264 25.42 21.92 -12.53
N HIS A 265 24.11 22.02 -12.29
CA HIS A 265 23.14 22.59 -13.22
C HIS A 265 23.30 24.13 -13.38
N GLN A 266 23.86 24.78 -12.36
CA GLN A 266 24.09 26.23 -12.36
C GLN A 266 25.53 26.63 -12.73
N HIS A 267 26.37 25.67 -13.10
CA HIS A 267 27.77 25.92 -13.42
C HIS A 267 27.91 26.88 -14.63
N PRO A 268 28.89 27.79 -14.62
CA PRO A 268 29.07 28.79 -15.71
C PRO A 268 29.11 28.20 -17.12
N LYS A 269 29.83 27.06 -17.29
CA LYS A 269 29.91 26.36 -18.59
C LYS A 269 28.54 25.85 -19.07
N VAL A 270 27.70 25.36 -18.11
CA VAL A 270 26.33 24.92 -18.44
C VAL A 270 25.49 26.11 -18.86
N LYS A 271 25.52 27.21 -18.11
CA LYS A 271 24.80 28.44 -18.47
C LYS A 271 25.23 28.97 -19.84
N GLN A 272 26.53 28.95 -20.13
CA GLN A 272 27.06 29.36 -21.44
C GLN A 272 26.61 28.45 -22.58
N TRP A 273 26.52 27.12 -22.32
CA TRP A 273 26.04 26.18 -23.31
C TRP A 273 24.54 26.41 -23.58
N ILE A 274 23.71 26.52 -22.54
CA ILE A 274 22.27 26.81 -22.64
C ILE A 274 22.02 28.12 -23.42
N SER A 275 22.76 29.18 -23.14
CA SER A 275 22.57 30.48 -23.85
C SER A 275 22.79 30.37 -25.35
N ARG A 276 23.59 29.41 -25.84
CA ARG A 276 23.82 29.11 -27.25
C ARG A 276 22.79 28.17 -27.88
N HIS A 277 22.10 27.38 -27.05
CA HIS A 277 21.09 26.40 -27.47
C HIS A 277 19.69 26.88 -27.07
N LYS A 278 19.15 27.83 -27.84
CA LYS A 278 17.93 28.59 -27.53
C LYS A 278 16.68 27.74 -27.33
N ARG A 279 16.69 26.49 -27.81
CA ARG A 279 15.57 25.54 -27.58
C ARG A 279 15.52 25.01 -26.16
N PHE A 280 16.57 25.19 -25.35
CA PHE A 280 16.65 24.69 -23.97
C PHE A 280 16.22 25.77 -22.97
N HIS A 281 15.23 25.42 -22.13
CA HIS A 281 14.70 26.27 -21.08
C HIS A 281 14.80 25.52 -19.75
N LEU A 282 15.57 26.04 -18.78
CA LEU A 282 15.73 25.41 -17.49
C LEU A 282 14.72 25.95 -16.48
N HIS A 283 14.00 25.03 -15.80
CA HIS A 283 13.05 25.32 -14.76
C HIS A 283 13.51 24.66 -13.46
N PHE A 284 13.83 25.47 -12.46
CA PHE A 284 14.38 24.98 -11.21
C PHE A 284 13.27 24.69 -10.20
N ILE A 285 13.25 23.46 -9.64
CA ILE A 285 12.36 23.16 -8.52
C ILE A 285 12.79 23.91 -7.26
N PRO A 286 11.87 24.16 -6.29
CA PRO A 286 12.27 24.77 -5.01
C PRO A 286 13.25 23.87 -4.26
N THR A 287 14.16 24.46 -3.49
CA THR A 287 15.12 23.73 -2.65
C THR A 287 14.40 22.75 -1.72
N SER A 288 14.93 21.54 -1.57
CA SER A 288 14.35 20.44 -0.78
C SER A 288 12.96 19.98 -1.27
N SER A 289 12.70 20.07 -2.57
CA SER A 289 11.43 19.70 -3.20
C SER A 289 11.60 18.71 -4.37
N SER A 290 12.52 17.74 -4.22
CA SER A 290 12.77 16.69 -5.24
C SER A 290 11.51 15.90 -5.63
N TRP A 291 10.51 15.83 -4.72
CA TRP A 291 9.20 15.24 -5.01
C TRP A 291 8.43 15.92 -6.17
N LEU A 292 8.81 17.14 -6.55
CA LEU A 292 8.32 17.82 -7.76
C LEU A 292 8.98 17.29 -9.04
N ASN A 293 10.16 16.68 -8.97
CA ASN A 293 10.83 16.13 -10.14
C ASN A 293 10.36 14.68 -10.37
N LEU A 294 9.56 14.46 -11.41
CA LEU A 294 8.95 13.15 -11.68
C LEU A 294 9.97 12.05 -12.02
N VAL A 295 11.18 12.40 -12.48
CA VAL A 295 12.24 11.41 -12.75
C VAL A 295 12.68 10.67 -11.47
N GLU A 296 12.57 11.28 -10.30
CA GLU A 296 12.85 10.65 -9.03
C GLU A 296 11.94 9.43 -8.77
N ARG A 297 10.68 9.53 -9.17
CA ARG A 297 9.76 8.40 -9.11
C ARG A 297 10.20 7.27 -10.04
N TRP A 298 10.68 7.60 -11.24
CA TRP A 298 11.23 6.64 -12.18
C TRP A 298 12.52 5.99 -11.64
N PHE A 299 13.40 6.76 -11.00
CA PHE A 299 14.57 6.22 -10.29
C PHE A 299 14.17 5.23 -9.18
N GLY A 300 13.08 5.48 -8.48
CA GLY A 300 12.49 4.54 -7.54
C GLY A 300 12.04 3.22 -8.20
N GLU A 301 11.47 3.32 -9.41
CA GLU A 301 11.01 2.14 -10.17
C GLU A 301 12.16 1.28 -10.66
N ILE A 302 13.17 1.84 -11.36
CA ILE A 302 14.31 1.08 -11.83
C ILE A 302 15.09 0.46 -10.66
N THR A 303 15.22 1.20 -9.55
CA THR A 303 15.85 0.67 -8.33
C THR A 303 15.13 -0.56 -7.82
N ARG A 304 13.82 -0.51 -7.68
CA ARG A 304 13.00 -1.62 -7.18
C ARG A 304 12.96 -2.81 -8.13
N LYS A 305 12.82 -2.54 -9.43
CA LYS A 305 12.58 -3.57 -10.44
C LYS A 305 13.87 -4.23 -10.92
N ARG A 306 14.99 -3.51 -11.02
CA ARG A 306 16.22 -4.00 -11.65
C ARG A 306 17.44 -3.99 -10.76
N ILE A 307 17.69 -2.87 -10.02
CA ILE A 307 18.97 -2.65 -9.33
C ILE A 307 18.99 -3.36 -7.98
N ARG A 308 17.98 -3.15 -7.13
CA ARG A 308 17.99 -3.58 -5.72
C ARG A 308 18.20 -5.09 -5.50
N ARG A 309 17.71 -5.92 -6.40
CA ARG A 309 17.84 -7.39 -6.36
C ARG A 309 18.78 -7.92 -7.44
N GLY A 310 19.35 -7.04 -8.24
CA GLY A 310 20.35 -7.39 -9.23
C GLY A 310 21.64 -7.84 -8.56
N VAL A 311 22.34 -8.72 -9.26
CA VAL A 311 23.71 -9.15 -8.94
C VAL A 311 24.57 -8.73 -10.13
N PHE A 312 25.64 -7.97 -9.86
CA PHE A 312 26.49 -7.36 -10.88
C PHE A 312 27.95 -7.58 -10.50
N LYS A 313 28.66 -8.32 -11.33
CA LYS A 313 30.08 -8.67 -11.14
C LYS A 313 31.04 -7.58 -11.61
N SER A 314 30.52 -6.59 -12.33
CA SER A 314 31.29 -5.42 -12.76
C SER A 314 30.38 -4.20 -12.93
N VAL A 315 30.98 -3.03 -13.09
CA VAL A 315 30.26 -1.78 -13.39
C VAL A 315 29.60 -1.84 -14.77
N GLU A 316 30.26 -2.49 -15.72
CA GLU A 316 29.79 -2.70 -17.09
C GLU A 316 28.48 -3.50 -17.10
N GLU A 317 28.40 -4.62 -16.36
CA GLU A 317 27.16 -5.41 -16.22
C GLU A 317 26.01 -4.57 -15.61
N LEU A 318 26.32 -3.73 -14.65
CA LEU A 318 25.33 -2.81 -14.09
C LEU A 318 24.85 -1.80 -15.13
N ILE A 319 25.77 -1.20 -15.90
CA ILE A 319 25.43 -0.24 -16.95
C ILE A 319 24.56 -0.91 -18.03
N GLU A 320 24.95 -2.09 -18.50
CA GLU A 320 24.16 -2.87 -19.46
C GLU A 320 22.74 -3.17 -18.95
N ALA A 321 22.63 -3.54 -17.67
CA ALA A 321 21.34 -3.80 -17.05
C ALA A 321 20.45 -2.54 -16.99
N ILE A 322 21.03 -1.38 -16.72
CA ILE A 322 20.32 -0.08 -16.72
C ILE A 322 19.88 0.27 -18.14
N GLN A 323 20.78 0.19 -19.13
CA GLN A 323 20.48 0.51 -20.51
C GLN A 323 19.42 -0.42 -21.11
N SER A 324 19.53 -1.73 -20.82
CA SER A 324 18.53 -2.72 -21.19
C SER A 324 17.16 -2.41 -20.59
N TYR A 325 17.11 -1.98 -19.32
CA TYR A 325 15.85 -1.59 -18.69
C TYR A 325 15.21 -0.39 -19.41
N ILE A 326 15.98 0.63 -19.75
CA ILE A 326 15.49 1.80 -20.49
C ILE A 326 14.97 1.38 -21.87
N LYS A 327 15.75 0.57 -22.59
CA LYS A 327 15.39 0.06 -23.93
C LYS A 327 14.09 -0.76 -23.92
N ILE A 328 13.84 -1.56 -22.88
CA ILE A 328 12.61 -2.36 -22.71
C ILE A 328 11.44 -1.48 -22.30
N ASN A 329 11.68 -0.44 -21.50
CA ASN A 329 10.63 0.44 -21.00
C ASN A 329 10.07 1.38 -22.09
N ASN A 330 10.93 1.93 -22.95
CA ASN A 330 10.57 2.98 -23.89
C ASN A 330 9.58 2.59 -25.02
N PRO A 331 9.49 1.35 -25.50
CA PRO A 331 8.46 0.98 -26.48
C PRO A 331 7.03 0.96 -25.92
N ASN A 332 6.87 0.82 -24.59
CA ASN A 332 5.55 0.85 -23.93
C ASN A 332 5.65 1.55 -22.57
N PRO A 333 5.99 2.85 -22.59
CA PRO A 333 6.22 3.62 -21.37
C PRO A 333 4.89 3.92 -20.67
N LYS A 334 4.97 4.15 -19.36
CA LYS A 334 3.81 4.56 -18.54
C LYS A 334 4.10 5.94 -17.96
N PRO A 335 3.49 7.02 -18.49
CA PRO A 335 3.72 8.35 -17.98
C PRO A 335 3.23 8.48 -16.54
N PHE A 336 3.90 9.33 -15.78
CA PHE A 336 3.46 9.72 -14.44
C PHE A 336 2.56 10.94 -14.56
N VAL A 337 1.27 10.76 -14.39
CA VAL A 337 0.30 11.84 -14.44
C VAL A 337 0.37 12.66 -13.15
N TRP A 338 0.61 13.97 -13.30
CA TRP A 338 0.52 14.94 -12.20
C TRP A 338 -0.92 15.38 -12.02
N THR A 339 -1.45 15.31 -10.80
CA THR A 339 -2.86 15.60 -10.51
C THR A 339 -3.07 16.73 -9.52
N LYS A 340 -2.00 17.23 -8.87
CA LYS A 340 -2.13 18.23 -7.80
C LYS A 340 -1.98 19.65 -8.31
N ARG A 341 -2.93 20.52 -7.97
CA ARG A 341 -2.87 21.95 -8.25
C ARG A 341 -1.98 22.66 -7.22
N VAL A 342 -1.50 23.82 -7.59
CA VAL A 342 -0.65 24.68 -6.75
C VAL A 342 -1.32 24.98 -5.42
N ASP A 343 -2.60 25.38 -5.44
CA ASP A 343 -3.37 25.75 -4.26
C ASP A 343 -3.42 24.60 -3.22
N GLU A 344 -3.71 23.39 -3.67
CA GLU A 344 -3.75 22.19 -2.82
C GLU A 344 -2.39 21.89 -2.16
N ILE A 345 -1.30 22.18 -2.86
CA ILE A 345 0.07 21.99 -2.36
C ILE A 345 0.38 23.05 -1.31
N LEU A 346 0.05 24.32 -1.59
CA LEU A 346 0.28 25.44 -0.67
C LEU A 346 -0.52 25.26 0.62
N GLU A 347 -1.78 24.85 0.56
CA GLU A 347 -2.57 24.52 1.73
C GLU A 347 -1.92 23.46 2.62
N LYS A 348 -1.37 22.39 2.01
CA LYS A 348 -0.68 21.35 2.75
C LYS A 348 0.61 21.86 3.39
N VAL A 349 1.39 22.64 2.65
CA VAL A 349 2.64 23.24 3.16
C VAL A 349 2.34 24.18 4.33
N ASN A 350 1.29 25.00 4.24
CA ASN A 350 0.89 25.92 5.29
C ASN A 350 0.40 25.17 6.54
N ARG A 351 -0.40 24.10 6.38
CA ARG A 351 -0.79 23.22 7.50
C ARG A 351 0.42 22.58 8.18
N CYS A 352 1.40 22.09 7.41
CA CYS A 352 2.63 21.54 7.98
C CYS A 352 3.44 22.60 8.74
N LYS A 353 3.54 23.85 8.22
CA LYS A 353 4.21 24.96 8.91
C LYS A 353 3.53 25.27 10.26
N ALA A 354 2.20 25.37 10.27
CA ALA A 354 1.43 25.62 11.49
C ALA A 354 1.66 24.50 12.52
N SER A 355 1.60 23.22 12.10
CA SER A 355 1.82 22.08 13.00
C SER A 355 3.24 22.00 13.57
N THR A 356 4.27 22.46 12.83
CA THR A 356 5.66 22.48 13.32
C THR A 356 5.91 23.61 14.30
N VAL A 357 5.18 24.71 14.22
CA VAL A 357 5.25 25.84 15.20
C VAL A 357 4.61 25.45 16.53
N THR A 358 3.54 24.66 16.49
CA THR A 358 2.83 24.20 17.71
C THR A 358 3.50 23.01 18.41
N ALA A 359 4.46 22.33 17.76
CA ALA A 359 5.16 21.17 18.32
C ALA A 359 6.49 21.52 19.02
N HIS A 360 6.88 22.80 19.05
CA HIS A 360 8.00 23.39 19.79
C HIS A 360 7.46 24.34 20.83
#